data_2e319e94682284afda27521ae7e7dcd2
#
_entry.id   2e319e94682284afda27521ae7e7dcd2
#
_cell.length_a   1.000
_cell.length_b   1.000
_cell.length_c   1.000
_cell.angle_alpha   90.00
_cell.angle_beta   90.00
_cell.angle_gamma   90.00
#
_symmetry.space_group_name_H-M   'P 1'
#
loop_
_entity.id
_entity.type
_entity.pdbx_description
1 polymer ?
#
loop_
_entity_poly.entity_id
_entity_poly.type
_entity_poly.pdbx_seq_one_letter_code
_entity_poly.pdbx_strand_id
1 'polypeptide(L)' 'AYARRGSFYYKVGDVQRATINWNLALRLDPEYTDVRNILKALNENKLKSASIIEE' A
#
# COMPACT_ATOMS: atom_id res chain seq x y z
N ALA A 1 2.16 -10.91 10.01
CA ALA A 1 1.83 -9.91 11.03
C ALA A 1 1.74 -8.50 10.44
N TYR A 2 2.76 -8.05 9.71
CA TYR A 2 2.74 -6.70 9.15
C TYR A 2 1.65 -6.53 8.09
N ALA A 3 1.42 -7.55 7.29
CA ALA A 3 0.39 -7.46 6.25
C ALA A 3 -1.00 -7.26 6.86
N ARG A 4 -1.30 -8.00 7.92
CA ARG A 4 -2.58 -7.85 8.60
C ARG A 4 -2.71 -6.49 9.27
N ARG A 5 -1.62 -6.02 9.87
CA ARG A 5 -1.61 -4.70 10.51
C ARG A 5 -1.83 -3.61 9.47
N GLY A 6 -1.19 -3.73 8.31
CA GLY A 6 -1.40 -2.80 7.22
C GLY A 6 -2.85 -2.74 6.78
N SER A 7 -3.48 -3.90 6.65
CA SER A 7 -4.90 -3.96 6.29
C SER A 7 -5.77 -3.27 7.33
N PHE A 8 -5.45 -3.42 8.61
CA PHE A 8 -6.17 -2.76 9.68
C PHE A 8 -6.07 -1.23 9.55
N TYR A 9 -4.86 -0.73 9.37
CA TYR A 9 -4.66 0.71 9.21
C TYR A 9 -5.41 1.24 7.99
N TYR A 10 -5.39 0.51 6.92
CA TYR A 10 -6.10 0.91 5.72
C TYR A 10 -7.61 1.04 5.98
N LYS A 11 -8.16 0.10 6.73
CA LYS A 11 -9.59 0.11 7.06
C LYS A 11 -9.99 1.35 7.86
N VAL A 12 -9.12 1.80 8.75
CA VAL A 12 -9.42 2.98 9.56
C VAL A 12 -9.02 4.28 8.88
N GLY A 13 -8.57 4.20 7.65
CA GLY A 13 -8.25 5.39 6.87
C GLY A 13 -6.82 5.90 7.00
N ASP A 14 -5.95 5.16 7.69
CA ASP A 14 -4.57 5.55 7.87
C ASP A 14 -3.70 4.89 6.79
N VAL A 15 -3.74 5.46 5.61
CA VAL A 15 -3.05 4.89 4.44
C VAL A 15 -1.53 4.94 4.60
N GLN A 16 -1.01 5.97 5.26
CA GLN A 16 0.43 6.08 5.47
C GLN A 16 0.98 4.91 6.28
N ARG A 17 0.36 4.61 7.41
CA ARG A 17 0.80 3.49 8.25
C ARG A 17 0.53 2.15 7.57
N ALA A 18 -0.56 2.05 6.84
CA ALA A 18 -0.84 0.86 6.05
C ALA A 18 0.29 0.58 5.08
N THR A 19 0.71 1.60 4.34
CA THR A 19 1.79 1.48 3.37
C THR A 19 3.10 1.08 4.04
N ILE A 20 3.43 1.70 5.16
CA ILE A 20 4.64 1.37 5.90
C ILE A 20 4.64 -0.10 6.32
N ASN A 21 3.53 -0.58 6.87
CA ASN A 21 3.44 -1.96 7.33
C ASN A 21 3.50 -2.95 6.16
N TRP A 22 2.85 -2.63 5.05
CA TRP A 22 2.91 -3.48 3.87
C TRP A 22 4.31 -3.53 3.27
N ASN A 23 5.04 -2.42 3.27
CA ASN A 23 6.42 -2.41 2.82
C ASN A 23 7.31 -3.28 3.72
N LEU A 24 7.07 -3.24 5.03
CA LEU A 24 7.79 -4.10 5.96
C LEU A 24 7.48 -5.58 5.70
N ALA A 25 6.21 -5.88 5.40
CA ALA A 25 5.82 -7.25 5.06
C ALA A 25 6.58 -7.74 3.83
N LEU A 26 6.72 -6.89 2.82
CA LEU A 26 7.46 -7.27 1.61
C LEU A 26 8.95 -7.39 1.84
N ARG A 27 9.51 -6.65 2.79
CA ARG A 27 10.93 -6.80 3.13
C ARG A 27 11.20 -8.17 3.74
N LEU A 28 10.25 -8.66 4.54
CA LEU A 28 10.37 -9.98 5.16
C LEU A 28 10.02 -11.10 4.20
N ASP A 29 9.09 -10.85 3.29
CA ASP A 29 8.66 -11.83 2.30
C ASP A 29 8.43 -11.14 0.96
N PRO A 30 9.48 -10.99 0.14
CA PRO A 30 9.37 -10.29 -1.15
C PRO A 30 8.40 -10.94 -2.14
N GLU A 31 8.03 -12.19 -1.91
CA GLU A 31 7.13 -12.90 -2.80
C GLU A 31 5.67 -12.87 -2.32
N TYR A 32 5.37 -12.05 -1.33
CA TYR A 32 4.01 -11.92 -0.84
C TYR A 32 3.18 -11.15 -1.88
N THR A 33 2.60 -11.89 -2.80
CA THR A 33 1.93 -11.34 -3.98
C THR A 33 0.78 -10.41 -3.64
N ASP A 34 -0.05 -10.78 -2.66
CA ASP A 34 -1.19 -9.95 -2.29
C ASP A 34 -0.77 -8.55 -1.88
N VAL A 35 0.26 -8.44 -1.06
CA VAL A 35 0.75 -7.15 -0.60
C VAL A 35 1.38 -6.36 -1.75
N ARG A 36 2.12 -7.03 -2.62
CA ARG A 36 2.71 -6.39 -3.80
C ARG A 36 1.62 -5.78 -4.67
N ASN A 37 0.54 -6.53 -4.89
CA ASN A 37 -0.56 -6.06 -5.72
C ASN A 37 -1.27 -4.86 -5.08
N ILE A 38 -1.46 -4.88 -3.77
CA ILE A 38 -2.08 -3.77 -3.06
C ILE A 38 -1.23 -2.51 -3.18
N LEU A 39 0.07 -2.61 -2.96
CA LEU A 39 0.97 -1.47 -3.05
C LEU A 39 1.05 -0.92 -4.47
N LYS A 40 1.04 -1.81 -5.46
CA LYS A 40 1.03 -1.39 -6.85
C LYS A 40 -0.23 -0.60 -7.18
N ALA A 41 -1.38 -1.08 -6.72
CA ALA A 41 -2.65 -0.39 -6.95
C ALA A 41 -2.67 1.00 -6.31
N LEU A 42 -2.15 1.11 -5.09
CA LEU A 42 -2.08 2.40 -4.41
C LEU A 42 -1.17 3.37 -5.15
N ASN A 43 -0.05 2.88 -5.65
CA ASN A 43 0.88 3.70 -6.40
C ASN A 43 0.27 4.19 -7.71
N GLU A 44 -0.46 3.33 -8.40
CA GLU A 44 -1.14 3.70 -9.63
C GLU A 44 -2.19 4.77 -9.40
N ASN A 45 -2.96 4.65 -8.32
CA ASN A 45 -3.94 5.66 -7.97
C ASN A 45 -3.28 7.01 -7.69
N LYS A 46 -2.15 7.00 -7.03
CA LYS A 46 -1.42 8.22 -6.75
C LYS A 46 -0.96 8.89 -8.02
N LEU A 47 -0.47 8.11 -8.99
CA LEU A 47 -0.03 8.65 -10.28
C LEU A 47 -1.21 9.23 -11.07
N LYS A 48 -2.35 8.56 -11.04
CA LYS A 48 -3.54 9.05 -11.72
C LYS A 48 -4.00 10.38 -11.13
N SER A 49 -3.96 10.49 -9.81
CA SER A 49 -4.33 11.73 -9.13
C SER A 49 -3.40 12.87 -9.54
N ALA A 50 -2.11 12.60 -9.63
CA ALA A 50 -1.14 13.61 -10.07
C ALA A 50 -1.41 14.05 -11.51
N SER A 51 -1.73 13.10 -12.38
CA SER A 51 -2.05 13.42 -13.77
C SER A 51 -3.27 14.32 -13.89
N ILE A 52 -4.30 14.02 -13.11
CA ILE A 52 -5.53 14.81 -13.11
C ILE A 52 -5.24 16.25 -12.65
N ILE A 53 -4.39 16.40 -11.65
CA ILE A 53 -4.05 17.71 -11.11
C ILE A 53 -3.29 18.56 -12.13
N GLU A 54 -2.49 17.92 -12.95
CA GLU A 54 -1.70 18.63 -13.95
C GLU A 54 -2.55 19.21 -15.09
N GLU A 55 -3.70 18.64 -15.32
CA GLU A 55 -4.60 19.13 -16.34
C GLU A 55 -5.39 20.36 -15.89
#